data_dc6637603d3aafe5259ec7c213b4eaea
#
_entry.id   dc6637603d3aafe5259ec7c213b4eaea
#
_cell.length_a   1.000
_cell.length_b   1.000
_cell.length_c   1.000
_cell.angle_alpha   90.00
_cell.angle_beta   90.00
_cell.angle_gamma   90.00
#
_symmetry.space_group_name_H-M   'P 1'
#
loop_
_entity.id
_entity.type
_entity.pdbx_description
1 polymer ?
#
loop_
_entity_poly.entity_id
_entity_poly.type
_entity_poly.pdbx_seq_one_letter_code
_entity_poly.pdbx_strand_id
1 'polypeptide(L)'
;MNKEIIEKYSVFRKQSKVGALVFLFDSIRKNAVNFLFILVPTGFDLVVFIIVSMIFVSIMAIYAYIKYYYFEYSFDFERSEFLIKKGWLKKTKLSVPFEKIQQVNINQNIIHKVFSLYEIQMDTAGSKDTEVDIKAVSRNIAEDFKEISETIKKSITKNIDKDLNDLKQEES
;
A
#
# COMPACT_ATOMS: atom_id res chain seq x y z
N MET A 1 -18.32 5.70 -13.19
CA MET A 1 -16.88 5.34 -13.27
C MET A 1 -16.49 5.18 -14.73
N ASN A 2 -15.37 5.76 -15.14
CA ASN A 2 -14.91 5.72 -16.53
C ASN A 2 -14.52 4.28 -16.92
N LYS A 3 -14.97 3.79 -18.10
CA LYS A 3 -14.67 2.44 -18.61
C LYS A 3 -13.14 2.20 -18.74
N GLU A 4 -12.40 3.26 -19.08
CA GLU A 4 -10.93 3.23 -19.15
C GLU A 4 -10.28 2.94 -17.79
N ILE A 5 -10.79 3.51 -16.71
CA ILE A 5 -10.31 3.26 -15.34
C ILE A 5 -10.56 1.82 -14.94
N ILE A 6 -11.74 1.27 -15.26
CA ILE A 6 -12.08 -0.13 -14.96
C ILE A 6 -11.09 -1.06 -15.64
N GLU A 7 -10.90 -0.93 -16.94
CA GLU A 7 -9.99 -1.78 -17.72
C GLU A 7 -8.55 -1.64 -17.23
N LYS A 8 -8.11 -0.42 -16.96
CA LYS A 8 -6.78 -0.10 -16.45
C LYS A 8 -6.44 -0.81 -15.13
N TYR A 9 -7.40 -0.89 -14.20
CA TYR A 9 -7.14 -1.41 -12.84
C TYR A 9 -7.63 -2.84 -12.60
N SER A 10 -8.33 -3.47 -13.56
CA SER A 10 -8.69 -4.90 -13.51
C SER A 10 -7.47 -5.82 -13.70
N VAL A 11 -6.34 -5.29 -14.17
CA VAL A 11 -5.10 -6.04 -14.35
C VAL A 11 -4.15 -5.75 -13.18
N PHE A 12 -3.41 -6.78 -12.73
CA PHE A 12 -2.40 -6.60 -11.68
C PHE A 12 -1.32 -5.58 -12.08
N ARG A 13 -1.12 -4.61 -11.24
CA ARG A 13 -0.17 -3.51 -11.41
C ARG A 13 0.88 -3.50 -10.30
N LYS A 14 2.08 -3.05 -10.67
CA LYS A 14 3.17 -2.80 -9.71
C LYS A 14 3.17 -1.35 -9.25
N GLN A 15 3.77 -1.12 -8.11
CA GLN A 15 4.08 0.23 -7.63
C GLN A 15 5.10 0.92 -8.55
N SER A 16 5.32 2.23 -8.35
CA SER A 16 6.36 2.98 -9.04
C SER A 16 7.74 2.36 -8.83
N LYS A 17 8.59 2.30 -9.87
CA LYS A 17 9.97 1.77 -9.75
C LYS A 17 10.78 2.48 -8.65
N VAL A 18 10.55 3.77 -8.46
CA VAL A 18 11.16 4.56 -7.38
C VAL A 18 10.67 4.12 -5.99
N GLY A 19 9.59 3.35 -5.91
CA GLY A 19 9.08 2.78 -4.66
C GLY A 19 10.09 1.92 -3.91
N ALA A 20 11.04 1.29 -4.61
CA ALA A 20 12.14 0.57 -3.97
C ALA A 20 12.97 1.49 -3.04
N LEU A 21 13.20 2.76 -3.44
CA LEU A 21 13.88 3.74 -2.59
C LEU A 21 13.06 4.15 -1.38
N VAL A 22 11.73 4.27 -1.53
CA VAL A 22 10.82 4.54 -0.41
C VAL A 22 10.86 3.39 0.59
N PHE A 23 10.82 2.14 0.12
CA PHE A 23 10.97 0.96 0.97
C PHE A 23 12.32 0.89 1.67
N LEU A 24 13.39 1.25 0.96
CA LEU A 24 14.74 1.28 1.54
C LEU A 24 14.81 2.32 2.67
N PHE A 25 14.33 3.53 2.43
CA PHE A 25 14.32 4.58 3.44
C PHE A 25 13.48 4.21 4.66
N ASP A 26 12.27 3.67 4.45
CA ASP A 26 11.42 3.18 5.52
C ASP A 26 12.09 2.06 6.33
N SER A 27 12.80 1.16 5.65
CA SER A 27 13.53 0.07 6.30
C SER A 27 14.69 0.60 7.14
N ILE A 28 15.46 1.55 6.65
CA ILE A 28 16.55 2.21 7.38
C ILE A 28 15.99 2.96 8.59
N ARG A 29 14.92 3.75 8.40
CA ARG A 29 14.30 4.51 9.48
C ARG A 29 13.79 3.60 10.61
N LYS A 30 13.10 2.50 10.27
CA LYS A 30 12.57 1.55 11.24
C LYS A 30 13.68 0.80 12.01
N ASN A 31 14.84 0.63 11.38
CA ASN A 31 15.98 -0.07 11.97
C ASN A 31 17.09 0.88 12.45
N ALA A 32 16.83 2.20 12.51
CA ALA A 32 17.83 3.18 12.91
C ALA A 32 18.42 2.91 14.30
N VAL A 33 17.58 2.49 15.25
CA VAL A 33 18.03 2.12 16.61
C VAL A 33 18.91 0.87 16.56
N ASN A 34 18.52 -0.15 15.80
CA ASN A 34 19.31 -1.37 15.64
C ASN A 34 20.66 -1.07 14.99
N PHE A 35 20.73 -0.07 14.09
CA PHE A 35 21.97 0.37 13.46
C PHE A 35 22.99 0.93 14.48
N LEU A 36 22.53 1.60 15.54
CA LEU A 36 23.39 2.10 16.60
C LEU A 36 24.07 0.95 17.36
N PHE A 37 23.42 -0.20 17.50
CA PHE A 37 24.02 -1.37 18.15
C PHE A 37 25.17 -1.98 17.35
N ILE A 38 25.36 -1.64 16.07
CA ILE A 38 26.50 -2.07 15.25
C ILE A 38 27.80 -1.44 15.76
N LEU A 39 27.75 -0.25 16.36
CA LEU A 39 28.93 0.42 16.93
C LEU A 39 29.60 -0.37 18.05
N VAL A 40 28.84 -1.10 18.86
CA VAL A 40 29.34 -1.81 20.04
C VAL A 40 30.32 -2.93 19.66
N PRO A 41 29.95 -3.88 18.76
CA PRO A 41 30.87 -4.97 18.37
C PRO A 41 32.04 -4.53 17.50
N THR A 42 31.99 -3.31 16.91
CA THR A 42 33.14 -2.78 16.12
C THR A 42 34.23 -2.20 16.99
N GLY A 43 34.07 -2.17 18.31
CA GLY A 43 35.07 -1.58 19.25
C GLY A 43 35.37 -0.11 18.95
N PHE A 44 34.43 0.60 18.31
CA PHE A 44 34.55 1.99 17.85
C PHE A 44 35.66 2.21 16.78
N ASP A 45 36.14 1.13 16.13
CA ASP A 45 36.97 1.25 14.94
C ASP A 45 36.17 1.79 13.75
N LEU A 46 36.62 2.97 13.26
CA LEU A 46 35.91 3.68 12.21
C LEU A 46 35.83 2.89 10.88
N VAL A 47 36.94 2.23 10.52
CA VAL A 47 37.02 1.47 9.26
C VAL A 47 36.10 0.25 9.31
N VAL A 48 36.18 -0.50 10.41
CA VAL A 48 35.30 -1.66 10.62
C VAL A 48 33.81 -1.23 10.65
N PHE A 49 33.50 -0.13 11.32
CA PHE A 49 32.16 0.43 11.35
C PHE A 49 31.64 0.78 9.95
N ILE A 50 32.43 1.43 9.11
CA ILE A 50 32.03 1.78 7.74
C ILE A 50 31.75 0.51 6.93
N ILE A 51 32.62 -0.51 7.00
CA ILE A 51 32.48 -1.75 6.24
C ILE A 51 31.16 -2.46 6.66
N VAL A 52 30.93 -2.62 7.96
CA VAL A 52 29.73 -3.29 8.49
C VAL A 52 28.47 -2.51 8.13
N SER A 53 28.54 -1.18 8.18
CA SER A 53 27.43 -0.30 7.77
C SER A 53 27.10 -0.45 6.29
N MET A 54 28.09 -0.53 5.41
CA MET A 54 27.87 -0.75 3.97
C MET A 54 27.21 -2.11 3.71
N ILE A 55 27.64 -3.15 4.41
CA ILE A 55 27.01 -4.49 4.30
C ILE A 55 25.55 -4.43 4.77
N PHE A 56 25.29 -3.78 5.91
CA PHE A 56 23.93 -3.64 6.44
C PHE A 56 23.01 -2.90 5.47
N VAL A 57 23.45 -1.76 4.94
CA VAL A 57 22.66 -0.99 3.95
C VAL A 57 22.42 -1.80 2.68
N SER A 58 23.41 -2.58 2.22
CA SER A 58 23.26 -3.45 1.05
C SER A 58 22.20 -4.53 1.28
N ILE A 59 22.18 -5.17 2.44
CA ILE A 59 21.16 -6.15 2.80
C ILE A 59 19.77 -5.50 2.84
N MET A 60 19.66 -4.30 3.44
CA MET A 60 18.40 -3.55 3.47
C MET A 60 17.93 -3.15 2.07
N ALA A 61 18.84 -2.78 1.17
CA ALA A 61 18.51 -2.46 -0.22
C ALA A 61 17.98 -3.67 -0.99
N ILE A 62 18.61 -4.83 -0.83
CA ILE A 62 18.14 -6.09 -1.43
C ILE A 62 16.75 -6.45 -0.90
N TYR A 63 16.54 -6.35 0.40
CA TYR A 63 15.24 -6.63 1.03
C TYR A 63 14.14 -5.66 0.54
N ALA A 64 14.44 -4.37 0.45
CA ALA A 64 13.53 -3.34 -0.07
C ALA A 64 13.17 -3.61 -1.53
N TYR A 65 14.15 -3.97 -2.35
CA TYR A 65 13.94 -4.33 -3.76
C TYR A 65 13.05 -5.57 -3.91
N ILE A 66 13.28 -6.60 -3.12
CA ILE A 66 12.45 -7.82 -3.10
C ILE A 66 11.00 -7.45 -2.73
N LYS A 67 10.79 -6.68 -1.68
CA LYS A 67 9.44 -6.21 -1.29
C LYS A 67 8.74 -5.44 -2.41
N TYR A 68 9.45 -4.53 -3.05
CA TYR A 68 8.94 -3.78 -4.19
C TYR A 68 8.57 -4.71 -5.36
N TYR A 69 9.45 -5.63 -5.72
CA TYR A 69 9.31 -6.48 -6.91
C TYR A 69 8.12 -7.44 -6.82
N TYR A 70 7.86 -7.99 -5.63
CA TYR A 70 6.80 -8.97 -5.37
C TYR A 70 5.50 -8.36 -4.85
N PHE A 71 5.34 -7.05 -4.94
CA PHE A 71 4.10 -6.38 -4.59
C PHE A 71 3.32 -6.01 -5.84
N GLU A 72 2.09 -6.53 -5.94
CA GLU A 72 1.15 -6.23 -7.02
C GLU A 72 -0.24 -6.00 -6.44
N TYR A 73 -1.03 -5.15 -7.11
CA TYR A 73 -2.40 -4.86 -6.73
C TYR A 73 -3.31 -4.77 -7.96
N SER A 74 -4.60 -5.05 -7.79
CA SER A 74 -5.65 -4.87 -8.80
C SER A 74 -7.02 -4.67 -8.15
N PHE A 75 -7.96 -4.14 -8.91
CA PHE A 75 -9.37 -4.10 -8.54
C PHE A 75 -10.12 -5.18 -9.33
N ASP A 76 -10.85 -6.03 -8.64
CA ASP A 76 -11.82 -6.94 -9.24
C ASP A 76 -13.21 -6.31 -9.11
N PHE A 77 -13.63 -5.61 -10.16
CA PHE A 77 -14.92 -4.92 -10.17
C PHE A 77 -16.09 -5.88 -10.30
N GLU A 78 -15.88 -7.09 -10.84
CA GLU A 78 -16.93 -8.11 -10.96
C GLU A 78 -17.25 -8.71 -9.59
N ARG A 79 -16.21 -8.98 -8.78
CA ARG A 79 -16.36 -9.50 -7.42
C ARG A 79 -16.47 -8.42 -6.35
N SER A 80 -16.36 -7.17 -6.75
CA SER A 80 -16.33 -6.02 -5.82
C SER A 80 -15.24 -6.15 -4.75
N GLU A 81 -14.03 -6.51 -5.17
CA GLU A 81 -12.90 -6.75 -4.28
C GLU A 81 -11.64 -6.01 -4.73
N PHE A 82 -10.86 -5.57 -3.74
CA PHE A 82 -9.48 -5.11 -3.97
C PHE A 82 -8.50 -6.24 -3.68
N LEU A 83 -7.65 -6.56 -4.65
CA LEU A 83 -6.72 -7.68 -4.57
C LEU A 83 -5.29 -7.20 -4.43
N ILE A 84 -4.57 -7.81 -3.48
CA ILE A 84 -3.13 -7.60 -3.29
C ILE A 84 -2.40 -8.93 -3.36
N LYS A 85 -1.29 -8.94 -4.06
CA LYS A 85 -0.30 -10.02 -4.01
C LYS A 85 0.98 -9.45 -3.41
N LYS A 86 1.49 -10.06 -2.36
CA LYS A 86 2.74 -9.67 -1.70
C LYS A 86 3.51 -10.89 -1.20
N GLY A 87 4.82 -10.71 -1.05
CA GLY A 87 5.72 -11.71 -0.45
C GLY A 87 6.46 -12.57 -1.46
N TRP A 88 7.75 -12.79 -1.18
CA TRP A 88 8.67 -13.59 -1.97
C TRP A 88 8.68 -15.07 -1.55
N LEU A 89 8.97 -15.35 -0.29
CA LEU A 89 9.01 -16.73 0.25
C LEU A 89 7.59 -17.27 0.50
N LYS A 90 6.75 -16.46 1.15
CA LYS A 90 5.33 -16.76 1.39
C LYS A 90 4.49 -15.81 0.56
N LYS A 91 4.00 -16.30 -0.57
CA LYS A 91 3.08 -15.54 -1.41
C LYS A 91 1.74 -15.40 -0.69
N THR A 92 1.40 -14.18 -0.29
CA THR A 92 0.12 -13.85 0.33
C THR A 92 -0.75 -13.15 -0.71
N LYS A 93 -1.94 -13.69 -0.92
CA LYS A 93 -3.01 -13.00 -1.66
C LYS A 93 -4.00 -12.49 -0.61
N LEU A 94 -4.22 -11.19 -0.59
CA LEU A 94 -5.21 -10.55 0.24
C LEU A 94 -6.33 -10.05 -0.67
N SER A 95 -7.55 -10.39 -0.34
CA SER A 95 -8.76 -9.85 -0.97
C SER A 95 -9.51 -9.03 0.06
N VAL A 96 -9.83 -7.80 -0.29
CA VAL A 96 -10.57 -6.86 0.55
C VAL A 96 -11.85 -6.48 -0.17
N PRO A 97 -13.03 -6.94 0.29
CA PRO A 97 -14.31 -6.52 -0.25
C PRO A 97 -14.48 -5.00 -0.16
N PHE A 98 -15.03 -4.37 -1.19
CA PHE A 98 -15.24 -2.93 -1.22
C PHE A 98 -16.11 -2.43 -0.07
N GLU A 99 -17.08 -3.22 0.36
CA GLU A 99 -17.97 -2.92 1.48
C GLU A 99 -17.23 -2.77 2.81
N LYS A 100 -16.09 -3.44 2.96
CA LYS A 100 -15.26 -3.35 4.16
C LYS A 100 -14.32 -2.14 4.17
N ILE A 101 -14.11 -1.48 3.04
CA ILE A 101 -13.23 -0.31 2.94
C ILE A 101 -13.93 0.89 3.59
N GLN A 102 -13.46 1.29 4.76
CA GLN A 102 -13.98 2.44 5.49
C GLN A 102 -13.38 3.76 4.98
N GLN A 103 -12.08 3.78 4.81
CA GLN A 103 -11.34 4.98 4.43
C GLN A 103 -10.16 4.66 3.53
N VAL A 104 -9.94 5.54 2.54
CA VAL A 104 -8.74 5.54 1.70
C VAL A 104 -7.99 6.83 1.97
N ASN A 105 -6.83 6.69 2.59
CA ASN A 105 -5.94 7.79 2.94
C ASN A 105 -4.82 7.89 1.90
N ILE A 106 -4.62 9.09 1.36
CA ILE A 106 -3.53 9.38 0.43
C ILE A 106 -2.55 10.29 1.16
N ASN A 107 -1.39 9.74 1.46
CA ASN A 107 -0.35 10.40 2.25
C ASN A 107 0.88 10.72 1.40
N GLN A 108 1.61 11.74 1.82
CA GLN A 108 2.85 12.14 1.18
C GLN A 108 3.86 12.59 2.25
N ASN A 109 4.85 11.74 2.55
CA ASN A 109 5.96 12.10 3.42
C ASN A 109 7.06 12.84 2.65
N ILE A 110 8.15 13.23 3.32
CA ILE A 110 9.25 14.01 2.72
C ILE A 110 9.84 13.29 1.50
N ILE A 111 10.09 11.98 1.60
CA ILE A 111 10.64 11.19 0.49
C ILE A 111 9.66 11.13 -0.68
N HIS A 112 8.38 10.93 -0.40
CA HIS A 112 7.35 10.95 -1.43
C HIS A 112 7.30 12.31 -2.15
N LYS A 113 7.45 13.42 -1.43
CA LYS A 113 7.49 14.77 -2.02
C LYS A 113 8.66 14.95 -2.98
N VAL A 114 9.87 14.49 -2.59
CA VAL A 114 11.07 14.59 -3.44
C VAL A 114 10.87 13.85 -4.78
N PHE A 115 10.20 12.70 -4.76
CA PHE A 115 9.98 11.88 -5.96
C PHE A 115 8.60 12.04 -6.59
N SER A 116 7.78 13.00 -6.14
CA SER A 116 6.39 13.21 -6.59
C SER A 116 5.55 11.93 -6.53
N LEU A 117 5.72 11.17 -5.45
CA LEU A 117 5.01 9.93 -5.16
C LEU A 117 3.99 10.13 -4.05
N TYR A 118 3.09 9.16 -3.91
CA TYR A 118 2.05 9.11 -2.89
C TYR A 118 1.98 7.71 -2.29
N GLU A 119 1.62 7.63 -1.02
CA GLU A 119 1.29 6.42 -0.31
C GLU A 119 -0.23 6.31 -0.20
N ILE A 120 -0.79 5.14 -0.50
CA ILE A 120 -2.21 4.87 -0.35
C ILE A 120 -2.38 3.86 0.78
N GLN A 121 -3.16 4.23 1.78
CA GLN A 121 -3.52 3.38 2.90
C GLN A 121 -5.03 3.18 2.90
N MET A 122 -5.48 1.94 3.06
CA MET A 122 -6.89 1.60 3.17
C MET A 122 -7.15 0.98 4.53
N ASP A 123 -8.07 1.58 5.26
CA ASP A 123 -8.55 1.10 6.53
C ASP A 123 -9.85 0.31 6.31
N THR A 124 -9.96 -0.85 6.94
CA THR A 124 -11.09 -1.76 6.76
C THR A 124 -11.84 -2.01 8.06
N ALA A 125 -13.15 -2.28 7.94
CA ALA A 125 -14.00 -2.60 9.07
C ALA A 125 -13.57 -3.94 9.70
N GLY A 126 -13.29 -3.92 11.01
CA GLY A 126 -12.92 -5.11 11.78
C GLY A 126 -11.42 -5.37 11.88
N SER A 127 -10.57 -4.58 11.22
CA SER A 127 -9.12 -4.59 11.42
C SER A 127 -8.70 -3.45 12.36
N LYS A 128 -7.73 -3.72 13.25
CA LYS A 128 -7.14 -2.70 14.13
C LYS A 128 -6.05 -1.89 13.43
N ASP A 129 -5.54 -2.40 12.31
CA ASP A 129 -4.42 -1.81 11.57
C ASP A 129 -4.81 -1.59 10.11
N THR A 130 -4.07 -0.71 9.44
CA THR A 130 -4.16 -0.51 7.98
C THR A 130 -3.94 -1.83 7.26
N GLU A 131 -4.98 -2.34 6.62
CA GLU A 131 -4.92 -3.66 5.97
C GLU A 131 -4.19 -3.60 4.64
N VAL A 132 -4.32 -2.48 3.95
CA VAL A 132 -3.70 -2.22 2.65
C VAL A 132 -2.79 -1.01 2.74
N ASP A 133 -1.54 -1.18 2.32
CA ASP A 133 -0.54 -0.13 2.30
C ASP A 133 0.26 -0.22 1.00
N ILE A 134 -0.01 0.71 0.07
CA ILE A 134 0.70 0.84 -1.20
C ILE A 134 1.68 2.00 -1.07
N LYS A 135 2.96 1.69 -0.93
CA LYS A 135 4.00 2.65 -0.53
C LYS A 135 4.36 3.71 -1.56
N ALA A 136 4.18 3.43 -2.86
CA ALA A 136 4.65 4.36 -3.87
C ALA A 136 3.85 4.29 -5.17
N VAL A 137 3.00 5.26 -5.39
CA VAL A 137 2.26 5.46 -6.62
C VAL A 137 2.48 6.87 -7.17
N SER A 138 2.32 7.04 -8.48
CA SER A 138 2.32 8.36 -9.08
C SER A 138 1.05 9.14 -8.72
N ARG A 139 1.08 10.47 -8.92
CA ARG A 139 -0.06 11.35 -8.67
C ARG A 139 -1.33 10.89 -9.39
N ASN A 140 -1.23 10.57 -10.67
CA ASN A 140 -2.39 10.15 -11.46
C ASN A 140 -3.03 8.87 -10.90
N ILE A 141 -2.20 7.92 -10.43
CA ILE A 141 -2.70 6.70 -9.80
C ILE A 141 -3.40 7.02 -8.48
N ALA A 142 -2.86 7.94 -7.67
CA ALA A 142 -3.49 8.35 -6.42
C ALA A 142 -4.84 9.05 -6.66
N GLU A 143 -4.94 9.89 -7.69
CA GLU A 143 -6.18 10.54 -8.11
C GLU A 143 -7.22 9.51 -8.60
N ASP A 144 -6.81 8.55 -9.45
CA ASP A 144 -7.66 7.45 -9.89
C ASP A 144 -8.20 6.63 -8.70
N PHE A 145 -7.35 6.31 -7.71
CA PHE A 145 -7.77 5.60 -6.49
C PHE A 145 -8.81 6.38 -5.69
N LYS A 146 -8.66 7.70 -5.61
CA LYS A 146 -9.64 8.57 -4.95
C LYS A 146 -10.99 8.50 -5.67
N GLU A 147 -11.00 8.66 -7.00
CA GLU A 147 -12.21 8.58 -7.81
C GLU A 147 -12.90 7.22 -7.67
N ILE A 148 -12.13 6.11 -7.74
CA ILE A 148 -12.64 4.76 -7.56
C ILE A 148 -13.28 4.63 -6.16
N SER A 149 -12.59 5.05 -5.12
CA SER A 149 -13.07 4.92 -3.73
C SER A 149 -14.35 5.72 -3.48
N GLU A 150 -14.44 6.94 -4.00
CA GLU A 150 -15.64 7.77 -3.91
C GLU A 150 -16.83 7.16 -4.66
N THR A 151 -16.58 6.61 -5.85
CA THR A 151 -17.60 5.95 -6.66
C THR A 151 -18.13 4.69 -5.97
N ILE A 152 -17.22 3.87 -5.42
CA ILE A 152 -17.59 2.68 -4.65
C ILE A 152 -18.44 3.05 -3.44
N LYS A 153 -18.04 4.04 -2.64
CA LYS A 153 -18.84 4.51 -1.48
C LYS A 153 -20.24 4.97 -1.88
N LYS A 154 -20.35 5.76 -2.94
CA LYS A 154 -21.65 6.23 -3.45
C LYS A 154 -22.55 5.07 -3.89
N SER A 155 -22.00 4.05 -4.55
CA SER A 155 -22.76 2.89 -5.00
C SER A 155 -23.25 2.04 -3.81
N ILE A 156 -22.43 1.84 -2.79
CA ILE A 156 -22.78 1.11 -1.56
C ILE A 156 -23.89 1.84 -0.83
N THR A 157 -23.77 3.15 -0.59
CA THR A 157 -24.80 3.96 0.09
C THR A 157 -26.12 3.88 -0.65
N LYS A 158 -26.11 4.02 -1.98
CA LYS A 158 -27.32 3.95 -2.80
C LYS A 158 -28.02 2.60 -2.70
N ASN A 159 -27.27 1.51 -2.65
CA ASN A 159 -27.82 0.17 -2.50
C ASN A 159 -28.47 -0.02 -1.12
N ILE A 160 -27.80 0.45 -0.04
CA ILE A 160 -28.34 0.41 1.33
C ILE A 160 -29.64 1.21 1.43
N ASP A 161 -29.68 2.42 0.86
CA ASP A 161 -30.89 3.26 0.88
C ASP A 161 -32.04 2.61 0.11
N LYS A 162 -31.75 1.91 -0.98
CA LYS A 162 -32.75 1.17 -1.75
C LYS A 162 -33.31 0.01 -0.94
N ASP A 163 -32.44 -0.82 -0.36
CA ASP A 163 -32.84 -1.96 0.45
C ASP A 163 -33.69 -1.54 1.66
N LEU A 164 -33.33 -0.41 2.32
CA LEU A 164 -34.11 0.16 3.41
C LEU A 164 -35.49 0.66 2.98
N ASN A 165 -35.60 1.23 1.78
CA ASN A 165 -36.89 1.69 1.26
C ASN A 165 -37.79 0.51 0.84
N ASP A 166 -37.21 -0.55 0.26
CA ASP A 166 -37.91 -1.75 -0.13
C ASP A 166 -38.47 -2.46 1.13
N LEU A 167 -37.70 -2.58 2.21
CA LEU A 167 -38.15 -3.13 3.50
C LEU A 167 -39.33 -2.33 4.12
N LYS A 168 -39.26 -0.99 4.07
CA LYS A 168 -40.35 -0.13 4.58
C LYS A 168 -41.67 -0.25 3.78
N GLN A 169 -41.58 -0.63 2.51
CA GLN A 169 -42.76 -0.86 1.67
C GLN A 169 -43.39 -2.23 1.92
N GLU A 170 -42.63 -3.24 2.37
CA GLU A 170 -43.14 -4.55 2.73
C GLU A 170 -43.84 -4.55 4.11
N GLU A 171 -43.52 -3.61 5.00
CA GLU A 171 -44.14 -3.47 6.33
C GLU A 171 -45.41 -2.58 6.34
N SER A 172 -45.75 -1.96 5.22
CA SER A 172 -46.92 -1.06 5.09
C SER A 172 -48.07 -1.70 4.35
#